data_0dea9e944c989d918024efc9acc13b42
#
_entry.id   0dea9e944c989d918024efc9acc13b42
#
_cell.length_a   1.000
_cell.length_b   1.000
_cell.length_c   1.000
_cell.angle_alpha   90.00
_cell.angle_beta   90.00
_cell.angle_gamma   90.00
#
_symmetry.space_group_name_H-M   'P 1'
#
loop_
_entity.id
_entity.type
_entity.pdbx_description
1 polymer ?
#
loop_
_entity_poly.entity_id
_entity_poly.type
_entity_poly.pdbx_seq_one_letter_code
_entity_poly.pdbx_strand_id
1 'polypeptide(L)'
;MIFAVIDTNVLVSARITKNSSSATVKVLDNMFNGIIIPIFNDEIIAEYTDVLHRPKFRMRDEDINLIINYIKKYGIHSDRIPFDGNMPDEKDRPFYEVSLSVEDSFLVTGNLKHFPVTPKVVTPSQII
;
A
#
# COMPACT_ATOMS: atom_id res chain seq x y z
N MET A 1 3.29 0.03 -16.79
CA MET A 1 2.87 0.90 -15.67
C MET A 1 1.73 0.21 -14.94
N ILE A 2 1.86 0.05 -13.63
CA ILE A 2 0.90 -0.67 -12.80
C ILE A 2 0.36 0.30 -11.74
N PHE A 3 -0.96 0.41 -11.62
CA PHE A 3 -1.59 1.23 -10.59
C PHE A 3 -1.96 0.34 -9.41
N ALA A 4 -1.58 0.73 -8.20
CA ALA A 4 -1.83 -0.10 -7.03
C ALA A 4 -2.01 0.72 -5.75
N VAL A 5 -2.97 0.29 -4.93
CA VAL A 5 -3.03 0.67 -3.52
C VAL A 5 -2.08 -0.25 -2.77
N ILE A 6 -1.20 0.32 -1.95
CA ILE A 6 -0.21 -0.45 -1.20
C ILE A 6 -0.64 -0.50 0.26
N ASP A 7 -0.92 -1.70 0.76
CA ASP A 7 -1.28 -1.89 2.17
C ASP A 7 -0.11 -1.50 3.06
N THR A 8 -0.39 -0.92 4.21
CA THR A 8 0.63 -0.39 5.11
C THR A 8 1.67 -1.43 5.50
N ASN A 9 1.25 -2.69 5.70
CA ASN A 9 2.19 -3.74 6.09
C ASN A 9 3.28 -4.01 5.04
N VAL A 10 3.02 -3.72 3.78
CA VAL A 10 4.01 -3.86 2.71
C VAL A 10 5.11 -2.81 2.88
N LEU A 11 4.74 -1.56 3.18
CA LEU A 11 5.70 -0.49 3.43
C LEU A 11 6.55 -0.79 4.67
N VAL A 12 5.90 -1.23 5.76
CA VAL A 12 6.61 -1.60 6.99
C VAL A 12 7.62 -2.70 6.69
N SER A 13 7.17 -3.79 6.07
CA SER A 13 8.03 -4.92 5.76
C SER A 13 9.21 -4.52 4.88
N ALA A 14 8.99 -3.69 3.88
CA ALA A 14 10.04 -3.25 2.97
C ALA A 14 11.13 -2.47 3.68
N ARG A 15 10.78 -1.72 4.73
CA ARG A 15 11.74 -0.86 5.42
C ARG A 15 12.45 -1.55 6.58
N ILE A 16 11.83 -2.54 7.23
CA ILE A 16 12.43 -3.21 8.38
C ILE A 16 13.17 -4.49 8.03
N THR A 17 12.92 -5.07 6.84
CA THR A 17 13.61 -6.28 6.43
C THR A 17 15.09 -6.02 6.15
N LYS A 18 15.92 -6.99 6.49
CA LYS A 18 17.35 -6.98 6.14
C LYS A 18 17.63 -7.67 4.81
N ASN A 19 16.59 -8.26 4.20
CA ASN A 19 16.73 -8.96 2.92
C ASN A 19 16.34 -8.03 1.78
N SER A 20 17.36 -7.47 1.11
CA SER A 20 17.16 -6.56 -0.02
C SER A 20 16.52 -7.23 -1.25
N SER A 21 16.44 -8.56 -1.27
CA SER A 21 15.82 -9.32 -2.34
C SER A 21 14.37 -9.66 -2.06
N SER A 22 13.82 -9.23 -0.92
CA SER A 22 12.44 -9.55 -0.57
C SER A 22 11.45 -8.91 -1.55
N ALA A 23 10.30 -9.55 -1.71
CA ALA A 23 9.27 -9.04 -2.62
C ALA A 23 8.75 -7.66 -2.20
N THR A 24 8.66 -7.39 -0.89
CA THR A 24 8.19 -6.08 -0.41
C THR A 24 9.19 -4.97 -0.76
N VAL A 25 10.49 -5.24 -0.68
CA VAL A 25 11.51 -4.28 -1.12
C VAL A 25 11.38 -4.00 -2.60
N LYS A 26 11.15 -5.03 -3.41
CA LYS A 26 10.98 -4.87 -4.85
C LYS A 26 9.74 -4.04 -5.21
N VAL A 27 8.65 -4.19 -4.46
CA VAL A 27 7.46 -3.34 -4.63
C VAL A 27 7.83 -1.88 -4.41
N LEU A 28 8.54 -1.59 -3.32
CA LEU A 28 8.93 -0.23 -3.00
C LEU A 28 9.89 0.34 -4.06
N ASP A 29 10.87 -0.45 -4.49
CA ASP A 29 11.79 -0.05 -5.57
C ASP A 29 11.04 0.25 -6.86
N ASN A 30 10.08 -0.60 -7.22
CA ASN A 30 9.26 -0.38 -8.42
C ASN A 30 8.39 0.86 -8.31
N MET A 31 7.94 1.19 -7.10
CA MET A 31 7.22 2.44 -6.86
C MET A 31 8.15 3.64 -7.11
N PHE A 32 9.35 3.64 -6.53
CA PHE A 32 10.30 4.75 -6.72
C PHE A 32 10.82 4.84 -8.16
N ASN A 33 10.79 3.76 -8.92
CA ASN A 33 11.20 3.75 -10.33
C ASN A 33 10.05 4.06 -11.29
N GLY A 34 8.85 4.34 -10.78
CA GLY A 34 7.71 4.70 -11.61
C GLY A 34 7.04 3.53 -12.33
N ILE A 35 7.41 2.30 -12.00
CA ILE A 35 6.78 1.10 -12.55
C ILE A 35 5.43 0.86 -11.87
N ILE A 36 5.38 1.03 -10.56
CA ILE A 36 4.15 1.00 -9.78
C ILE A 36 3.78 2.43 -9.41
N ILE A 37 2.57 2.84 -9.78
CA ILE A 37 2.01 4.15 -9.42
C ILE A 37 1.08 3.95 -8.23
N PRO A 38 1.42 4.48 -7.05
CA PRO A 38 0.59 4.29 -5.86
C PRO A 38 -0.71 5.10 -5.95
N ILE A 39 -1.80 4.49 -5.50
CA ILE A 39 -3.10 5.13 -5.37
C ILE A 39 -3.35 5.34 -3.88
N PHE A 40 -3.86 6.50 -3.52
CA PHE A 40 -4.06 6.84 -2.12
C PHE A 40 -5.23 7.82 -1.94
N ASN A 41 -5.70 7.92 -0.71
CA ASN A 41 -6.55 9.02 -0.25
C ASN A 41 -6.00 9.52 1.09
N ASP A 42 -6.67 10.49 1.68
CA ASP A 42 -6.19 11.10 2.93
C ASP A 42 -6.22 10.11 4.10
N GLU A 43 -7.20 9.20 4.14
CA GLU A 43 -7.27 8.17 5.18
C GLU A 43 -6.07 7.23 5.12
N ILE A 44 -5.70 6.82 3.92
CA ILE A 44 -4.55 5.93 3.69
C ILE A 44 -3.25 6.63 4.10
N ILE A 45 -3.08 7.88 3.74
CA ILE A 45 -1.90 8.66 4.14
C ILE A 45 -1.84 8.80 5.66
N ALA A 46 -2.98 9.05 6.30
CA ALA A 46 -3.03 9.15 7.77
C ALA A 46 -2.62 7.83 8.43
N GLU A 47 -3.06 6.70 7.89
CA GLU A 47 -2.66 5.40 8.42
C GLU A 47 -1.17 5.14 8.20
N TYR A 48 -0.64 5.42 7.02
CA TYR A 48 0.80 5.29 6.77
C TYR A 48 1.59 6.10 7.79
N THR A 49 1.21 7.34 7.99
CA THR A 49 1.89 8.25 8.91
C THR A 49 1.88 7.70 10.34
N ASP A 50 0.70 7.27 10.81
CA ASP A 50 0.55 6.72 12.15
C ASP A 50 1.39 5.45 12.36
N VAL A 51 1.24 4.48 11.45
CA VAL A 51 1.88 3.17 11.62
C VAL A 51 3.40 3.26 11.46
N LEU A 52 3.88 4.00 10.46
CA LEU A 52 5.32 4.10 10.20
C LEU A 52 6.07 4.82 11.33
N HIS A 53 5.40 5.69 12.09
CA HIS A 53 6.00 6.36 13.25
C HIS A 53 5.97 5.54 14.53
N ARG A 54 5.41 4.33 14.52
CA ARG A 54 5.38 3.51 15.74
C ARG A 54 6.80 3.16 16.19
N PRO A 55 7.14 3.41 17.49
CA PRO A 55 8.52 3.22 17.97
C PRO A 55 9.08 1.83 17.76
N LYS A 56 8.21 0.80 17.74
CA LYS A 56 8.67 -0.58 17.57
C LYS A 56 9.34 -0.83 16.22
N PHE A 57 9.04 -0.01 15.19
CA PHE A 57 9.65 -0.17 13.87
C PHE A 57 10.96 0.59 13.71
N ARG A 58 11.27 1.50 14.63
CA ARG A 58 12.54 2.26 14.66
C ARG A 58 12.89 2.92 13.32
N MET A 59 11.88 3.38 12.58
CA MET A 59 12.12 4.08 11.34
C MET A 59 12.48 5.54 11.62
N ARG A 60 13.41 6.07 10.82
CA ARG A 60 13.79 7.48 10.92
C ARG A 60 12.72 8.34 10.26
N ASP A 61 12.45 9.51 10.83
CA ASP A 61 11.49 10.46 10.27
C ASP A 61 11.79 10.81 8.82
N GLU A 62 13.07 10.92 8.47
CA GLU A 62 13.52 11.22 7.10
C GLU A 62 13.04 10.17 6.12
N ASP A 63 13.16 8.88 6.47
CA ASP A 63 12.75 7.78 5.61
C ASP A 63 11.23 7.73 5.46
N ILE A 64 10.51 7.98 6.55
CA ILE A 64 9.05 8.03 6.55
C ILE A 64 8.57 9.16 5.65
N ASN A 65 9.15 10.35 5.82
CA ASN A 65 8.78 11.51 5.03
C ASN A 65 9.10 11.33 3.55
N LEU A 66 10.21 10.67 3.23
CA LEU A 66 10.57 10.35 1.86
C LEU A 66 9.49 9.51 1.18
N ILE A 67 9.05 8.45 1.85
CA ILE A 67 8.02 7.55 1.30
C ILE A 67 6.69 8.29 1.12
N ILE A 68 6.23 8.96 2.18
CA ILE A 68 4.93 9.63 2.16
C ILE A 68 4.90 10.77 1.16
N ASN A 69 5.93 11.60 1.14
CA ASN A 69 6.00 12.72 0.21
C ASN A 69 6.08 12.24 -1.25
N TYR A 70 6.79 11.15 -1.49
CA TYR A 70 6.85 10.55 -2.83
C TYR A 70 5.47 10.09 -3.28
N ILE A 71 4.75 9.37 -2.42
CA ILE A 71 3.40 8.88 -2.74
C ILE A 71 2.46 10.05 -3.06
N LYS A 72 2.48 11.08 -2.23
CA LYS A 72 1.63 12.27 -2.43
C LYS A 72 1.98 13.03 -3.71
N LYS A 73 3.24 13.06 -4.08
CA LYS A 73 3.69 13.83 -5.25
C LYS A 73 3.47 13.10 -6.56
N TYR A 74 3.76 11.80 -6.59
CA TYR A 74 3.76 11.01 -7.83
C TYR A 74 2.63 10.01 -7.93
N GLY A 75 1.90 9.78 -6.85
CA GLY A 75 0.77 8.87 -6.84
C GLY A 75 -0.51 9.53 -7.35
N ILE A 76 -1.58 8.73 -7.35
CA ILE A 76 -2.92 9.17 -7.75
C ILE A 76 -3.77 9.31 -6.50
N HIS A 77 -4.26 10.51 -6.24
CA HIS A 77 -5.26 10.76 -5.19
C HIS A 77 -6.63 10.36 -5.73
N SER A 78 -7.31 9.45 -5.06
CA SER A 78 -8.60 8.94 -5.50
C SER A 78 -9.48 8.60 -4.30
N ASP A 79 -10.78 8.85 -4.43
CA ASP A 79 -11.72 8.62 -3.33
C ASP A 79 -12.21 7.18 -3.29
N ARG A 80 -12.81 6.82 -2.15
CA ARG A 80 -13.40 5.50 -1.94
C ARG A 80 -14.63 5.31 -2.82
N ILE A 81 -14.80 4.10 -3.38
CA ILE A 81 -16.05 3.64 -3.95
C ILE A 81 -16.67 2.68 -2.94
N PRO A 82 -17.89 2.93 -2.44
CA PRO A 82 -18.50 2.07 -1.43
C PRO A 82 -18.60 0.61 -1.89
N PHE A 83 -18.22 -0.29 -0.98
CA PHE A 83 -18.32 -1.73 -1.19
C PHE A 83 -19.35 -2.29 -0.22
N ASP A 84 -20.41 -2.89 -0.75
CA ASP A 84 -21.53 -3.41 0.06
C ASP A 84 -21.24 -4.76 0.70
N GLY A 85 -20.19 -5.46 0.26
CA GLY A 85 -19.87 -6.77 0.76
C GLY A 85 -19.21 -6.76 2.13
N ASN A 86 -19.02 -7.96 2.67
CA ASN A 86 -18.35 -8.13 3.95
C ASN A 86 -16.85 -7.98 3.79
N MET A 87 -16.24 -7.20 4.70
CA MET A 87 -14.80 -7.15 4.83
C MET A 87 -14.36 -8.09 5.95
N PRO A 88 -13.39 -8.96 5.69
CA PRO A 88 -12.81 -9.77 6.77
C PRO A 88 -12.25 -8.93 7.92
N ASP A 89 -11.68 -7.77 7.60
CA ASP A 89 -11.21 -6.79 8.57
C ASP A 89 -11.70 -5.40 8.16
N GLU A 90 -12.59 -4.82 8.96
CA GLU A 90 -13.18 -3.51 8.66
C GLU A 90 -12.16 -2.37 8.63
N LYS A 91 -11.05 -2.51 9.35
CA LYS A 91 -9.99 -1.49 9.32
C LYS A 91 -9.39 -1.32 7.93
N ASP A 92 -9.44 -2.36 7.12
CA ASP A 92 -8.84 -2.37 5.79
C ASP A 92 -9.81 -1.94 4.69
N ARG A 93 -11.07 -1.67 5.04
CA ARG A 93 -12.08 -1.23 4.07
C ARG A 93 -11.64 -0.01 3.26
N PRO A 94 -11.05 1.03 3.84
CA PRO A 94 -10.60 2.18 3.05
C PRO A 94 -9.64 1.80 1.92
N PHE A 95 -8.70 0.89 2.18
CA PHE A 95 -7.75 0.43 1.16
C PHE A 95 -8.46 -0.26 0.00
N TYR A 96 -9.38 -1.17 0.31
CA TYR A 96 -10.12 -1.89 -0.71
C TYR A 96 -11.00 -0.96 -1.54
N GLU A 97 -11.73 -0.06 -0.86
CA GLU A 97 -12.64 0.87 -1.55
C GLU A 97 -11.90 1.87 -2.43
N VAL A 98 -10.72 2.33 -2.02
CA VAL A 98 -9.89 3.17 -2.88
C VAL A 98 -9.43 2.40 -4.12
N SER A 99 -9.09 1.11 -3.97
CA SER A 99 -8.70 0.30 -5.13
C SER A 99 -9.82 0.14 -6.15
N LEU A 100 -11.08 0.20 -5.72
CA LEU A 100 -12.22 0.11 -6.62
C LEU A 100 -12.41 1.39 -7.46
N SER A 101 -11.81 2.49 -7.06
CA SER A 101 -11.96 3.78 -7.75
C SER A 101 -11.15 3.90 -9.03
N VAL A 102 -10.17 3.01 -9.24
CA VAL A 102 -9.31 3.02 -10.42
C VAL A 102 -9.43 1.64 -11.10
N GLU A 103 -9.94 1.62 -12.32
CA GLU A 103 -10.02 0.39 -13.10
C GLU A 103 -8.62 -0.16 -13.39
N ASP A 104 -8.53 -1.47 -13.50
CA ASP A 104 -7.29 -2.18 -13.81
C ASP A 104 -6.16 -1.89 -12.80
N SER A 105 -6.52 -1.55 -11.59
CA SER A 105 -5.58 -1.39 -10.49
C SER A 105 -5.58 -2.61 -9.58
N PHE A 106 -4.55 -2.67 -8.72
CA PHE A 106 -4.38 -3.74 -7.75
C PHE A 106 -4.37 -3.19 -6.33
N LEU A 107 -4.62 -4.07 -5.38
CA LEU A 107 -4.35 -3.84 -3.97
C LEU A 107 -3.28 -4.84 -3.54
N VAL A 108 -2.11 -4.33 -3.16
CA VAL A 108 -0.97 -5.16 -2.77
C VAL A 108 -0.95 -5.28 -1.26
N THR A 109 -1.01 -6.50 -0.76
CA THR A 109 -1.02 -6.77 0.68
C THR A 109 -0.18 -7.99 1.02
N GLY A 110 0.45 -7.98 2.18
CA GLY A 110 1.08 -9.15 2.76
C GLY A 110 0.09 -10.08 3.46
N ASN A 111 -1.19 -9.70 3.53
CA ASN A 111 -2.20 -10.45 4.28
C ASN A 111 -3.52 -10.55 3.52
N LEU A 112 -3.57 -11.50 2.59
CA LEU A 112 -4.76 -11.71 1.75
C LEU A 112 -6.03 -11.98 2.56
N LYS A 113 -5.90 -12.55 3.77
CA LYS A 113 -7.05 -12.91 4.62
C LYS A 113 -7.84 -11.69 5.09
N HIS A 114 -7.26 -10.51 5.07
CA HIS A 114 -7.91 -9.27 5.50
C HIS A 114 -8.82 -8.67 4.43
N PHE A 115 -8.81 -9.21 3.22
CA PHE A 115 -9.52 -8.64 2.09
C PHE A 115 -10.44 -9.64 1.40
N PRO A 116 -11.44 -9.17 0.64
CA PRO A 116 -12.25 -10.05 -0.19
C PRO A 116 -11.38 -10.83 -1.19
N VAL A 117 -11.79 -12.06 -1.49
CA VAL A 117 -11.10 -12.89 -2.47
C VAL A 117 -11.46 -12.41 -3.87
N THR A 118 -10.50 -11.79 -4.54
CA THR A 118 -10.67 -11.24 -5.90
C THR A 118 -9.30 -11.15 -6.57
N PRO A 119 -9.24 -11.28 -7.91
CA PRO A 119 -7.96 -11.13 -8.64
C PRO A 119 -7.27 -9.79 -8.43
N LYS A 120 -8.01 -8.76 -8.02
CA LYS A 120 -7.48 -7.43 -7.75
C LYS A 120 -6.55 -7.42 -6.54
N VAL A 121 -6.80 -8.26 -5.54
CA VAL A 121 -6.00 -8.30 -4.32
C VAL A 121 -4.87 -9.31 -4.49
N VAL A 122 -3.64 -8.82 -4.41
CA VAL A 122 -2.44 -9.61 -4.73
C VAL A 122 -1.38 -9.45 -3.64
N THR A 123 -0.48 -10.43 -3.58
CA THR A 123 0.70 -10.35 -2.71
C THR A 123 1.82 -9.58 -3.39
N PRO A 124 2.84 -9.10 -2.63
CA PRO A 124 4.03 -8.51 -3.25
C PRO A 124 4.69 -9.41 -4.29
N SER A 125 4.77 -10.72 -4.03
CA SER A 125 5.37 -11.66 -4.98
C SER A 125 4.59 -11.77 -6.29
N GLN A 126 3.28 -11.59 -6.24
CA GLN A 126 2.42 -11.69 -7.42
C GLN A 126 2.50 -10.47 -8.33
N ILE A 127 2.79 -9.30 -7.76
CA ILE A 127 2.78 -8.05 -8.53
C ILE A 127 4.13 -7.71 -9.15
N ILE A 128 5.21 -8.27 -8.62
CA ILE A 128 6.56 -7.97 -9.14
C ILE A 128 6.93 -8.83 -10.34
#